data_07ebf3cc31b003b26600949862af114b
#
_entry.id   07ebf3cc31b003b26600949862af114b
#
_cell.length_a   1.000
_cell.length_b   1.000
_cell.length_c   1.000
_cell.angle_alpha   90.00
_cell.angle_beta   90.00
_cell.angle_gamma   90.00
#
_symmetry.space_group_name_H-M   'P 1'
#
loop_
_entity.id
_entity.type
_entity.pdbx_description
1 polymer ?
#
loop_
_entity_poly.entity_id
_entity_poly.type
_entity_poly.pdbx_seq_one_letter_code
_entity_poly.pdbx_strand_id
1 'polypeptide(L)'
;MTDRHVIVGAGPVGRHVAAQLADRGSEVVVVTRSGTDLGIAGVSSVRADARDATALAAAAAGASVLYNCANPGDYTQWEATWPPLAAALLEAARRSGATYAITGNLYPYGPVDVPMTEALPDAATDHKGILRARLWADARAAHDAGEVRAVEVRGSDYMGPGVGANGHISRQLPAARQGKRAWVLGDPDQPHTFTDVQDVARLLIAAAADESAHGRVWNVPSNPPRTQRQALGDVLAAAGFPPVPVSRIPAVVVRLGALGSPMLRELGQLAYQWTRPYVLDDSAARAHFSLEPTPWAEVCARTAQ
;
A
#
# COMPACT_ATOMS: atom_id res chain seq x y z
N MET A 1 -9.41 16.83 -24.56
CA MET A 1 -8.83 15.47 -24.70
C MET A 1 -9.11 14.75 -23.40
N THR A 2 -9.54 13.49 -23.45
CA THR A 2 -9.77 12.67 -22.25
C THR A 2 -8.43 12.43 -21.58
N ASP A 3 -8.35 12.64 -20.27
CA ASP A 3 -7.13 12.42 -19.49
C ASP A 3 -6.83 10.92 -19.42
N ARG A 4 -5.61 10.53 -19.80
CA ARG A 4 -5.19 9.13 -19.89
C ARG A 4 -4.32 8.74 -18.70
N HIS A 5 -4.63 7.64 -18.05
CA HIS A 5 -3.93 7.13 -16.87
C HIS A 5 -3.49 5.68 -17.07
N VAL A 6 -2.27 5.36 -16.63
CA VAL A 6 -1.74 4.00 -16.69
C VAL A 6 -1.43 3.51 -15.27
N ILE A 7 -1.93 2.32 -14.94
CA ILE A 7 -1.79 1.73 -13.62
C ILE A 7 -1.04 0.42 -13.75
N VAL A 8 0.10 0.28 -13.10
CA VAL A 8 0.86 -0.97 -13.07
C VAL A 8 0.55 -1.72 -11.77
N GLY A 9 -0.14 -2.85 -11.93
CA GLY A 9 -0.61 -3.68 -10.83
C GLY A 9 -2.11 -3.59 -10.58
N ALA A 10 -2.79 -4.74 -10.59
CA ALA A 10 -4.23 -4.92 -10.38
C ALA A 10 -4.58 -5.44 -8.97
N GLY A 11 -3.74 -5.13 -7.99
CA GLY A 11 -4.01 -5.40 -6.58
C GLY A 11 -5.12 -4.49 -6.02
N PRO A 12 -5.39 -4.57 -4.70
CA PRO A 12 -6.47 -3.80 -4.07
C PRO A 12 -6.41 -2.31 -4.41
N VAL A 13 -5.25 -1.67 -4.21
CA VAL A 13 -5.07 -0.23 -4.51
C VAL A 13 -5.27 0.05 -6.00
N GLY A 14 -4.61 -0.71 -6.89
CA GLY A 14 -4.70 -0.46 -8.33
C GLY A 14 -6.11 -0.60 -8.89
N ARG A 15 -6.92 -1.53 -8.37
CA ARG A 15 -8.34 -1.66 -8.72
C ARG A 15 -9.16 -0.44 -8.30
N HIS A 16 -8.90 0.12 -7.12
CA HIS A 16 -9.58 1.32 -6.66
C HIS A 16 -9.15 2.57 -7.42
N VAL A 17 -7.86 2.69 -7.79
CA VAL A 17 -7.38 3.76 -8.67
C VAL A 17 -8.08 3.67 -10.03
N ALA A 18 -8.13 2.46 -10.62
CA ALA A 18 -8.77 2.24 -11.91
C ALA A 18 -10.27 2.59 -11.90
N ALA A 19 -11.01 2.12 -10.89
CA ALA A 19 -12.44 2.40 -10.77
C ALA A 19 -12.71 3.90 -10.59
N GLN A 20 -12.01 4.57 -9.67
CA GLN A 20 -12.22 5.98 -9.38
C GLN A 20 -11.87 6.90 -10.57
N LEU A 21 -10.87 6.54 -11.39
CA LEU A 21 -10.53 7.28 -12.61
C LEU A 21 -11.55 7.03 -13.73
N ALA A 22 -11.98 5.78 -13.90
CA ALA A 22 -13.02 5.44 -14.87
C ALA A 22 -14.35 6.13 -14.55
N ASP A 23 -14.75 6.18 -13.27
CA ASP A 23 -15.95 6.91 -12.81
C ASP A 23 -15.90 8.42 -13.10
N ARG A 24 -14.68 8.99 -13.26
CA ARG A 24 -14.46 10.39 -13.67
C ARG A 24 -14.43 10.57 -15.19
N GLY A 25 -14.58 9.49 -15.95
CA GLY A 25 -14.56 9.50 -17.41
C GLY A 25 -13.14 9.56 -18.03
N SER A 26 -12.11 9.24 -17.25
CA SER A 26 -10.74 9.15 -17.76
C SER A 26 -10.55 7.90 -18.62
N GLU A 27 -9.60 7.93 -19.54
CA GLU A 27 -9.10 6.74 -20.22
C GLU A 27 -8.14 6.00 -19.28
N VAL A 28 -8.47 4.77 -18.93
CA VAL A 28 -7.70 3.99 -17.95
C VAL A 28 -7.15 2.71 -18.56
N VAL A 29 -5.83 2.52 -18.43
CA VAL A 29 -5.13 1.31 -18.85
C VAL A 29 -4.49 0.66 -17.63
N VAL A 30 -4.81 -0.62 -17.38
CA VAL A 30 -4.18 -1.40 -16.31
C VAL A 30 -3.19 -2.41 -16.89
N VAL A 31 -1.94 -2.32 -16.46
CA VAL A 31 -0.86 -3.20 -16.89
C VAL A 31 -0.64 -4.30 -15.86
N THR A 32 -0.75 -5.56 -16.30
CA THR A 32 -0.49 -6.73 -15.47
C THR A 32 0.27 -7.80 -16.25
N ARG A 33 0.89 -8.74 -15.57
CA ARG A 33 1.57 -9.88 -16.20
C ARG A 33 0.63 -10.82 -16.98
N SER A 34 -0.61 -10.94 -16.55
CA SER A 34 -1.62 -11.77 -17.22
C SER A 34 -2.37 -11.03 -18.32
N GLY A 35 -2.49 -9.70 -18.23
CA GLY A 35 -3.39 -8.92 -19.08
C GLY A 35 -4.87 -9.19 -18.83
N THR A 36 -5.21 -9.75 -17.65
CA THR A 36 -6.59 -10.11 -17.29
C THR A 36 -7.45 -8.86 -17.21
N ASP A 37 -8.60 -8.90 -17.88
CA ASP A 37 -9.62 -7.88 -17.76
C ASP A 37 -10.13 -7.78 -16.31
N LEU A 38 -10.23 -6.57 -15.78
CA LEU A 38 -10.69 -6.32 -14.42
C LEU A 38 -12.22 -6.33 -14.30
N GLY A 39 -12.96 -6.32 -15.42
CA GLY A 39 -14.41 -6.19 -15.44
C GLY A 39 -14.91 -4.83 -14.98
N ILE A 40 -14.09 -3.78 -15.05
CA ILE A 40 -14.45 -2.40 -14.71
C ILE A 40 -14.74 -1.65 -15.99
N ALA A 41 -15.95 -1.09 -16.11
CA ALA A 41 -16.35 -0.32 -17.30
C ALA A 41 -15.38 0.86 -17.51
N GLY A 42 -14.96 1.10 -18.76
CA GLY A 42 -14.03 2.17 -19.11
C GLY A 42 -12.56 1.87 -18.81
N VAL A 43 -12.23 0.67 -18.32
CA VAL A 43 -10.85 0.23 -18.04
C VAL A 43 -10.42 -0.80 -19.07
N SER A 44 -9.30 -0.57 -19.72
CA SER A 44 -8.63 -1.55 -20.59
C SER A 44 -7.46 -2.22 -19.88
N SER A 45 -7.11 -3.44 -20.30
CA SER A 45 -6.02 -4.20 -19.71
C SER A 45 -4.94 -4.53 -20.75
N VAL A 46 -3.68 -4.37 -20.35
CA VAL A 46 -2.51 -4.67 -21.18
C VAL A 46 -1.63 -5.69 -20.46
N ARG A 47 -1.17 -6.67 -21.22
CA ARG A 47 -0.20 -7.66 -20.72
C ARG A 47 1.22 -7.14 -20.90
N ALA A 48 1.95 -6.94 -19.79
CA ALA A 48 3.38 -6.64 -19.80
C ALA A 48 4.04 -7.08 -18.48
N ASP A 49 5.35 -7.34 -18.54
CA ASP A 49 6.18 -7.50 -17.34
C ASP A 49 6.52 -6.08 -16.81
N ALA A 50 6.26 -5.81 -15.55
CA ALA A 50 6.56 -4.53 -14.91
C ALA A 50 8.09 -4.24 -14.80
N ARG A 51 8.94 -5.18 -15.21
CA ARG A 51 10.40 -5.01 -15.34
C ARG A 51 10.84 -4.62 -16.76
N ASP A 52 9.91 -4.59 -17.72
CA ASP A 52 10.19 -4.18 -19.09
C ASP A 52 9.84 -2.69 -19.28
N ALA A 53 10.85 -1.85 -19.13
CA ALA A 53 10.72 -0.40 -19.27
C ALA A 53 10.20 0.02 -20.67
N THR A 54 10.52 -0.75 -21.72
CA THR A 54 10.09 -0.43 -23.08
C THR A 54 8.60 -0.72 -23.26
N ALA A 55 8.14 -1.87 -22.80
CA ALA A 55 6.73 -2.22 -22.81
C ALA A 55 5.90 -1.25 -21.94
N LEU A 56 6.42 -0.88 -20.75
CA LEU A 56 5.76 0.08 -19.87
C LEU A 56 5.70 1.50 -20.50
N ALA A 57 6.79 1.96 -21.12
CA ALA A 57 6.81 3.26 -21.79
C ALA A 57 5.84 3.30 -22.97
N ALA A 58 5.74 2.21 -23.73
CA ALA A 58 4.75 2.09 -24.80
C ALA A 58 3.31 2.13 -24.27
N ALA A 59 3.03 1.43 -23.17
CA ALA A 59 1.73 1.47 -22.50
C ALA A 59 1.41 2.87 -21.95
N ALA A 60 2.42 3.57 -21.42
CA ALA A 60 2.29 4.90 -20.82
C ALA A 60 2.36 6.06 -21.84
N ALA A 61 2.50 5.78 -23.14
CA ALA A 61 2.55 6.82 -24.16
C ALA A 61 1.27 7.69 -24.12
N GLY A 62 1.46 9.01 -23.97
CA GLY A 62 0.37 9.98 -23.87
C GLY A 62 -0.40 9.96 -22.54
N ALA A 63 0.08 9.21 -21.55
CA ALA A 63 -0.53 9.21 -20.22
C ALA A 63 -0.09 10.45 -19.42
N SER A 64 -1.03 11.04 -18.68
CA SER A 64 -0.77 12.11 -17.72
C SER A 64 -0.06 11.56 -16.48
N VAL A 65 -0.44 10.34 -16.04
CA VAL A 65 0.08 9.71 -14.83
C VAL A 65 0.36 8.23 -15.06
N LEU A 66 1.49 7.76 -14.54
CA LEU A 66 1.87 6.36 -14.38
C LEU A 66 1.82 6.00 -12.89
N TYR A 67 0.85 5.17 -12.48
CA TYR A 67 0.70 4.72 -11.10
C TYR A 67 1.44 3.41 -10.86
N ASN A 68 2.32 3.39 -9.87
CA ASN A 68 2.94 2.19 -9.36
C ASN A 68 2.09 1.61 -8.22
N CYS A 69 1.18 0.70 -8.56
CA CYS A 69 0.39 -0.09 -7.62
C CYS A 69 0.84 -1.56 -7.58
N ALA A 70 2.01 -1.87 -8.16
CA ALA A 70 2.58 -3.20 -8.08
C ALA A 70 3.08 -3.51 -6.67
N ASN A 71 2.89 -4.73 -6.23
CA ASN A 71 3.44 -5.23 -4.97
C ASN A 71 3.84 -6.70 -5.13
N PRO A 72 5.14 -7.00 -5.17
CA PRO A 72 5.61 -8.38 -5.11
C PRO A 72 5.15 -9.05 -3.81
N GLY A 73 4.31 -10.09 -3.92
CA GLY A 73 3.67 -10.73 -2.76
C GLY A 73 4.62 -11.56 -1.90
N ASP A 74 5.74 -12.02 -2.46
CA ASP A 74 6.74 -12.82 -1.75
C ASP A 74 7.83 -11.93 -1.13
N TYR A 75 7.76 -11.73 0.16
CA TYR A 75 8.72 -10.93 0.93
C TYR A 75 10.17 -11.44 0.82
N THR A 76 10.36 -12.74 0.59
CA THR A 76 11.69 -13.35 0.46
C THR A 76 12.38 -12.99 -0.86
N GLN A 77 11.62 -12.52 -1.84
CA GLN A 77 12.10 -12.12 -3.17
C GLN A 77 12.18 -10.60 -3.38
N TRP A 78 11.92 -9.80 -2.34
CA TRP A 78 11.84 -8.35 -2.48
C TRP A 78 13.15 -7.73 -2.99
N GLU A 79 14.30 -8.14 -2.46
CA GLU A 79 15.61 -7.64 -2.88
C GLU A 79 15.91 -7.91 -4.37
N ALA A 80 15.44 -9.03 -4.89
CA ALA A 80 15.63 -9.39 -6.29
C ALA A 80 14.58 -8.77 -7.22
N THR A 81 13.38 -8.49 -6.71
CA THR A 81 12.22 -8.12 -7.54
C THR A 81 11.99 -6.62 -7.59
N TRP A 82 12.09 -5.92 -6.45
CA TRP A 82 11.76 -4.50 -6.38
C TRP A 82 12.72 -3.60 -7.17
N PRO A 83 14.06 -3.74 -7.07
CA PRO A 83 14.94 -2.80 -7.77
C PRO A 83 14.73 -2.77 -9.28
N PRO A 84 14.72 -3.91 -10.00
CA PRO A 84 14.50 -3.88 -11.45
C PRO A 84 13.08 -3.41 -11.83
N LEU A 85 12.06 -3.71 -11.00
CA LEU A 85 10.71 -3.26 -11.23
C LEU A 85 10.59 -1.73 -11.08
N ALA A 86 11.13 -1.17 -10.00
CA ALA A 86 11.07 0.27 -9.75
C ALA A 86 11.89 1.07 -10.76
N ALA A 87 13.07 0.55 -11.16
CA ALA A 87 13.89 1.16 -12.21
C ALA A 87 13.16 1.20 -13.56
N ALA A 88 12.48 0.10 -13.93
CA ALA A 88 11.71 0.05 -15.18
C ALA A 88 10.51 1.01 -15.19
N LEU A 89 9.81 1.15 -14.06
CA LEU A 89 8.70 2.10 -13.90
C LEU A 89 9.20 3.56 -13.98
N LEU A 90 10.28 3.87 -13.28
CA LEU A 90 10.89 5.21 -13.30
C LEU A 90 11.34 5.58 -14.72
N GLU A 91 11.98 4.66 -15.41
CA GLU A 91 12.42 4.84 -16.80
C GLU A 91 11.23 5.01 -17.75
N ALA A 92 10.15 4.24 -17.55
CA ALA A 92 8.93 4.39 -18.34
C ALA A 92 8.29 5.77 -18.13
N ALA A 93 8.26 6.27 -16.87
CA ALA A 93 7.77 7.62 -16.57
C ALA A 93 8.62 8.70 -17.24
N ARG A 94 9.96 8.58 -17.22
CA ARG A 94 10.87 9.49 -17.96
C ARG A 94 10.54 9.54 -19.45
N ARG A 95 10.42 8.37 -20.09
CA ARG A 95 10.18 8.27 -21.55
C ARG A 95 8.81 8.79 -21.95
N SER A 96 7.79 8.57 -21.13
CA SER A 96 6.41 8.98 -21.43
C SER A 96 6.12 10.43 -21.05
N GLY A 97 6.91 11.04 -20.15
CA GLY A 97 6.63 12.35 -19.55
C GLY A 97 5.50 12.34 -18.53
N ALA A 98 4.98 11.14 -18.17
CA ALA A 98 3.91 10.98 -17.18
C ALA A 98 4.42 11.29 -15.75
N THR A 99 3.54 11.84 -14.91
CA THR A 99 3.80 11.92 -13.47
C THR A 99 3.88 10.51 -12.87
N TYR A 100 4.92 10.23 -12.09
CA TYR A 100 5.14 8.94 -11.45
C TYR A 100 4.57 8.94 -10.03
N ALA A 101 3.42 8.31 -9.83
CA ALA A 101 2.73 8.20 -8.55
C ALA A 101 2.97 6.82 -7.91
N ILE A 102 3.51 6.78 -6.71
CA ILE A 102 4.01 5.57 -6.06
C ILE A 102 3.16 5.20 -4.85
N THR A 103 2.66 3.97 -4.83
CA THR A 103 2.10 3.37 -3.61
C THR A 103 3.22 2.93 -2.68
N GLY A 104 3.34 3.61 -1.56
CA GLY A 104 4.33 3.37 -0.51
C GLY A 104 3.75 2.67 0.72
N ASN A 105 4.59 2.59 1.75
CA ASN A 105 4.23 2.13 3.09
C ASN A 105 5.11 2.84 4.13
N LEU A 106 4.91 2.53 5.41
CA LEU A 106 5.62 3.18 6.52
C LEU A 106 6.97 2.53 6.86
N TYR A 107 7.38 1.46 6.16
CA TYR A 107 8.64 0.75 6.47
C TYR A 107 9.89 1.63 6.41
N PRO A 108 10.00 2.64 5.51
CA PRO A 108 11.15 3.53 5.48
C PRO A 108 11.44 4.24 6.79
N TYR A 109 10.41 4.56 7.58
CA TYR A 109 10.62 5.22 8.88
C TYR A 109 11.31 4.32 9.92
N GLY A 110 11.16 2.98 9.79
CA GLY A 110 11.69 2.03 10.76
C GLY A 110 10.98 2.09 12.12
N PRO A 111 11.64 1.59 13.19
CA PRO A 111 11.09 1.63 14.55
C PRO A 111 11.22 3.03 15.15
N VAL A 112 10.09 3.73 15.28
CA VAL A 112 10.00 5.05 15.92
C VAL A 112 9.06 5.00 17.13
N ASP A 113 9.24 5.94 18.07
CA ASP A 113 8.43 6.04 19.30
C ASP A 113 7.48 7.24 19.28
N VAL A 114 7.27 7.82 18.11
CA VAL A 114 6.39 8.96 17.86
C VAL A 114 5.45 8.65 16.68
N PRO A 115 4.32 9.35 16.53
CA PRO A 115 3.52 9.24 15.32
C PRO A 115 4.34 9.57 14.05
N MET A 116 4.18 8.76 13.02
CA MET A 116 4.94 8.88 11.77
C MET A 116 4.34 9.97 10.89
N THR A 117 5.02 11.12 10.86
CA THR A 117 4.72 12.24 9.95
C THR A 117 5.57 12.15 8.69
N GLU A 118 5.20 12.88 7.65
CA GLU A 118 5.97 12.99 6.40
C GLU A 118 7.33 13.69 6.59
N ALA A 119 7.51 14.40 7.71
CA ALA A 119 8.76 15.09 8.04
C ALA A 119 9.80 14.18 8.70
N LEU A 120 9.42 12.98 9.14
CA LEU A 120 10.38 12.04 9.70
C LEU A 120 11.34 11.53 8.61
N PRO A 121 12.63 11.36 8.96
CA PRO A 121 13.58 10.77 8.03
C PRO A 121 13.30 9.29 7.77
N ASP A 122 13.67 8.82 6.59
CA ASP A 122 13.74 7.40 6.27
C ASP A 122 14.93 6.77 7.00
N ALA A 123 14.68 6.25 8.22
CA ALA A 123 15.71 5.79 9.15
C ALA A 123 15.63 4.28 9.47
N ALA A 124 14.96 3.51 8.61
CA ALA A 124 14.87 2.07 8.77
C ALA A 124 16.24 1.39 8.82
N THR A 125 16.36 0.38 9.66
CA THR A 125 17.57 -0.44 9.80
C THR A 125 17.35 -1.88 9.33
N ASP A 126 16.12 -2.27 9.04
CA ASP A 126 15.80 -3.55 8.44
C ASP A 126 15.86 -3.49 6.90
N HIS A 127 16.11 -4.64 6.28
CA HIS A 127 16.31 -4.74 4.82
C HIS A 127 15.13 -4.19 4.01
N LYS A 128 13.89 -4.40 4.46
CA LYS A 128 12.69 -3.97 3.72
C LYS A 128 12.47 -2.48 3.81
N GLY A 129 12.66 -1.92 4.99
CA GLY A 129 12.58 -0.48 5.18
C GLY A 129 13.66 0.25 4.40
N ILE A 130 14.93 -0.23 4.45
CA ILE A 130 16.04 0.31 3.65
C ILE A 130 15.74 0.22 2.16
N LEU A 131 15.25 -0.93 1.69
CA LEU A 131 14.88 -1.11 0.30
C LEU A 131 13.80 -0.11 -0.13
N ARG A 132 12.71 0.01 0.62
CA ARG A 132 11.62 0.94 0.29
C ARG A 132 12.08 2.40 0.33
N ALA A 133 12.92 2.78 1.30
CA ALA A 133 13.53 4.11 1.37
C ALA A 133 14.37 4.41 0.12
N ARG A 134 15.18 3.44 -0.33
CA ARG A 134 15.99 3.59 -1.54
C ARG A 134 15.14 3.79 -2.79
N LEU A 135 14.07 3.00 -2.96
CA LEU A 135 13.18 3.14 -4.14
C LEU A 135 12.56 4.53 -4.23
N TRP A 136 12.16 5.11 -3.09
CA TRP A 136 11.70 6.49 -3.05
C TRP A 136 12.84 7.49 -3.31
N ALA A 137 14.01 7.30 -2.71
CA ALA A 137 15.15 8.18 -2.90
C ALA A 137 15.58 8.26 -4.38
N ASP A 138 15.56 7.14 -5.11
CA ASP A 138 15.86 7.09 -6.54
C ASP A 138 14.82 7.91 -7.36
N ALA A 139 13.53 7.77 -7.06
CA ALA A 139 12.45 8.52 -7.71
C ALA A 139 12.53 10.02 -7.36
N ARG A 140 12.83 10.36 -6.11
CA ARG A 140 13.00 11.72 -5.64
C ARG A 140 14.21 12.40 -6.30
N ALA A 141 15.35 11.71 -6.39
CA ALA A 141 16.53 12.24 -7.07
C ALA A 141 16.26 12.57 -8.55
N ALA A 142 15.50 11.70 -9.25
CA ALA A 142 15.09 11.96 -10.62
C ALA A 142 14.10 13.15 -10.73
N HIS A 143 13.24 13.33 -9.72
CA HIS A 143 12.37 14.50 -9.64
C HIS A 143 13.18 15.79 -9.45
N ASP A 144 14.11 15.79 -8.49
CA ASP A 144 14.95 16.95 -8.18
C ASP A 144 15.88 17.33 -9.34
N ALA A 145 16.26 16.36 -10.18
CA ALA A 145 16.98 16.58 -11.45
C ALA A 145 16.09 17.09 -12.60
N GLY A 146 14.76 17.18 -12.40
CA GLY A 146 13.83 17.60 -13.43
C GLY A 146 13.54 16.55 -14.51
N GLU A 147 13.94 15.28 -14.28
CA GLU A 147 13.78 14.19 -15.24
C GLU A 147 12.37 13.59 -15.24
N VAL A 148 11.67 13.68 -14.10
CA VAL A 148 10.33 13.15 -13.89
C VAL A 148 9.60 13.94 -12.81
N ARG A 149 8.28 14.03 -12.86
CA ARG A 149 7.46 14.44 -11.72
C ARG A 149 7.14 13.20 -10.90
N ALA A 150 7.51 13.15 -9.63
CA ALA A 150 7.30 11.99 -8.77
C ALA A 150 6.61 12.36 -7.45
N VAL A 151 5.75 11.48 -6.95
CA VAL A 151 5.10 11.59 -5.63
C VAL A 151 4.93 10.21 -5.03
N GLU A 152 5.15 10.06 -3.71
CA GLU A 152 4.90 8.82 -2.98
C GLU A 152 3.76 9.02 -1.96
N VAL A 153 2.84 8.06 -1.90
CA VAL A 153 1.77 8.01 -0.91
C VAL A 153 1.99 6.82 0.01
N ARG A 154 2.13 7.06 1.32
CA ARG A 154 2.40 6.04 2.33
C ARG A 154 1.17 5.74 3.18
N GLY A 155 0.78 4.46 3.23
CA GLY A 155 -0.24 3.94 4.13
C GLY A 155 0.35 2.95 5.12
N SER A 156 -0.38 2.71 6.22
CA SER A 156 -0.10 1.66 7.19
C SER A 156 -0.67 0.31 6.70
N ASP A 157 -0.93 -0.63 7.61
CA ASP A 157 -1.50 -1.92 7.23
C ASP A 157 -2.84 -1.76 6.50
N TYR A 158 -2.91 -2.32 5.31
CA TYR A 158 -4.06 -2.11 4.43
C TYR A 158 -5.27 -2.94 4.84
N MET A 159 -6.43 -2.30 4.79
CA MET A 159 -7.76 -2.90 4.95
C MET A 159 -8.62 -2.61 3.72
N GLY A 160 -9.66 -3.41 3.54
CA GLY A 160 -10.63 -3.23 2.45
C GLY A 160 -10.69 -4.40 1.49
N PRO A 161 -11.54 -4.30 0.44
CA PRO A 161 -11.75 -5.37 -0.53
C PRO A 161 -10.48 -5.78 -1.27
N GLY A 162 -10.27 -7.09 -1.41
CA GLY A 162 -9.15 -7.65 -2.16
C GLY A 162 -7.82 -7.74 -1.41
N VAL A 163 -7.70 -7.19 -0.20
CA VAL A 163 -6.49 -7.30 0.64
C VAL A 163 -6.24 -8.75 1.05
N GLY A 164 -7.28 -9.50 1.43
CA GLY A 164 -7.26 -10.94 1.67
C GLY A 164 -6.18 -11.37 2.66
N ALA A 165 -5.50 -12.46 2.36
CA ALA A 165 -4.47 -13.05 3.23
C ALA A 165 -3.24 -12.16 3.47
N ASN A 166 -3.05 -11.10 2.68
CA ASN A 166 -1.96 -10.15 2.85
C ASN A 166 -2.20 -9.15 3.99
N GLY A 167 -3.46 -8.92 4.38
CA GLY A 167 -3.80 -8.00 5.46
C GLY A 167 -3.75 -8.66 6.84
N HIS A 168 -3.31 -7.92 7.86
CA HIS A 168 -3.24 -8.42 9.24
C HIS A 168 -4.60 -8.83 9.79
N ILE A 169 -5.63 -8.05 9.50
CA ILE A 169 -7.00 -8.32 9.95
C ILE A 169 -7.69 -9.32 9.02
N SER A 170 -7.63 -9.09 7.71
CA SER A 170 -8.34 -9.90 6.71
C SER A 170 -7.92 -11.38 6.75
N ARG A 171 -6.63 -11.68 6.99
CA ARG A 171 -6.14 -13.07 7.10
C ARG A 171 -6.76 -13.86 8.26
N GLN A 172 -7.26 -13.17 9.30
CA GLN A 172 -7.88 -13.82 10.46
C GLN A 172 -9.36 -14.16 10.22
N LEU A 173 -10.03 -13.48 9.31
CA LEU A 173 -11.47 -13.57 9.11
C LEU A 173 -11.97 -14.99 8.81
N PRO A 174 -11.33 -15.81 7.95
CA PRO A 174 -11.83 -17.15 7.65
C PRO A 174 -11.94 -18.05 8.89
N ALA A 175 -10.99 -17.98 9.81
CA ALA A 175 -11.00 -18.76 11.05
C ALA A 175 -11.91 -18.10 12.11
N ALA A 176 -11.85 -16.76 12.22
CA ALA A 176 -12.63 -16.02 13.20
C ALA A 176 -14.14 -16.14 12.96
N ARG A 177 -14.61 -16.16 11.71
CA ARG A 177 -16.01 -16.41 11.35
C ARG A 177 -16.53 -17.80 11.76
N GLN A 178 -15.61 -18.75 11.97
CA GLN A 178 -15.91 -20.08 12.51
C GLN A 178 -15.85 -20.13 14.05
N GLY A 179 -15.75 -18.97 14.71
CA GLY A 179 -15.61 -18.88 16.17
C GLY A 179 -14.22 -19.27 16.69
N LYS A 180 -13.24 -19.50 15.82
CA LYS A 180 -11.88 -19.89 16.21
C LYS A 180 -11.09 -18.69 16.74
N ARG A 181 -10.21 -18.96 17.71
CA ARG A 181 -9.26 -17.98 18.22
C ARG A 181 -8.39 -17.42 17.09
N ALA A 182 -8.24 -16.10 17.02
CA ALA A 182 -7.28 -15.45 16.15
C ALA A 182 -5.88 -15.44 16.78
N TRP A 183 -4.88 -15.81 15.99
CA TRP A 183 -3.48 -15.78 16.39
C TRP A 183 -2.75 -14.69 15.60
N VAL A 184 -2.24 -13.68 16.31
CA VAL A 184 -1.60 -12.52 15.70
C VAL A 184 -0.12 -12.42 16.08
N LEU A 185 0.64 -11.72 15.23
CA LEU A 185 2.02 -11.39 15.54
C LEU A 185 2.06 -10.22 16.52
N GLY A 186 3.05 -10.25 17.42
CA GLY A 186 3.28 -9.19 18.39
C GLY A 186 2.21 -9.11 19.49
N ASP A 187 1.99 -7.91 19.98
CA ASP A 187 1.01 -7.60 21.02
C ASP A 187 -0.32 -7.16 20.38
N PRO A 188 -1.43 -7.92 20.58
CA PRO A 188 -2.73 -7.57 20.00
C PRO A 188 -3.33 -6.27 20.52
N ASP A 189 -2.77 -5.69 21.57
CA ASP A 189 -3.30 -4.52 22.26
C ASP A 189 -2.48 -3.24 22.04
N GLN A 190 -1.44 -3.29 21.18
CA GLN A 190 -0.71 -2.09 20.76
C GLN A 190 -1.53 -1.24 19.80
N PRO A 191 -1.51 0.10 19.96
CA PRO A 191 -2.12 1.02 18.99
C PRO A 191 -1.49 0.88 17.61
N HIS A 192 -2.34 0.73 16.59
CA HIS A 192 -1.93 0.53 15.22
C HIS A 192 -2.86 1.29 14.25
N THR A 193 -2.29 1.98 13.29
CA THR A 193 -3.09 2.61 12.23
C THR A 193 -3.39 1.56 11.16
N PHE A 194 -4.65 1.50 10.76
CA PHE A 194 -5.10 0.72 9.60
C PHE A 194 -5.57 1.68 8.51
N THR A 195 -5.11 1.45 7.27
CA THR A 195 -5.37 2.33 6.14
C THR A 195 -6.28 1.63 5.12
N ASP A 196 -7.38 2.29 4.73
CA ASP A 196 -8.27 1.77 3.69
C ASP A 196 -7.63 1.91 2.30
N VAL A 197 -7.68 0.85 1.50
CA VAL A 197 -7.11 0.84 0.14
C VAL A 197 -7.81 1.81 -0.82
N GLN A 198 -9.08 2.16 -0.56
CA GLN A 198 -9.79 3.19 -1.33
C GLN A 198 -9.25 4.59 -1.01
N ASP A 199 -8.88 4.85 0.24
CA ASP A 199 -8.30 6.13 0.66
C ASP A 199 -6.87 6.29 0.13
N VAL A 200 -6.12 5.19 0.04
CA VAL A 200 -4.83 5.17 -0.68
C VAL A 200 -5.04 5.61 -2.14
N ALA A 201 -6.02 5.04 -2.82
CA ALA A 201 -6.32 5.38 -4.21
C ALA A 201 -6.76 6.86 -4.36
N ARG A 202 -7.60 7.36 -3.45
CA ARG A 202 -8.04 8.77 -3.46
C ARG A 202 -6.87 9.72 -3.34
N LEU A 203 -5.97 9.47 -2.37
CA LEU A 203 -4.80 10.31 -2.18
C LEU A 203 -3.80 10.20 -3.33
N LEU A 204 -3.55 8.99 -3.86
CA LEU A 204 -2.69 8.79 -5.03
C LEU A 204 -3.15 9.63 -6.23
N ILE A 205 -4.45 9.62 -6.51
CA ILE A 205 -5.02 10.39 -7.62
C ILE A 205 -4.90 11.89 -7.35
N ALA A 206 -5.22 12.34 -6.13
CA ALA A 206 -5.14 13.75 -5.76
C ALA A 206 -3.69 14.27 -5.82
N ALA A 207 -2.75 13.52 -5.23
CA ALA A 207 -1.35 13.92 -5.18
C ALA A 207 -0.66 13.89 -6.55
N ALA A 208 -1.06 12.97 -7.45
CA ALA A 208 -0.54 12.94 -8.80
C ALA A 208 -1.02 14.11 -9.66
N ALA A 209 -2.22 14.64 -9.40
CA ALA A 209 -2.81 15.77 -10.13
C ALA A 209 -2.36 17.14 -9.62
N ASP A 210 -1.76 17.20 -8.43
CA ASP A 210 -1.32 18.47 -7.80
C ASP A 210 0.20 18.64 -7.92
N GLU A 211 0.63 19.56 -8.76
CA GLU A 211 2.06 19.84 -8.98
C GLU A 211 2.78 20.25 -7.69
N SER A 212 2.10 20.91 -6.75
CA SER A 212 2.68 21.33 -5.47
C SER A 212 2.91 20.16 -4.50
N ALA A 213 2.30 19.00 -4.79
CA ALA A 213 2.49 17.77 -4.03
C ALA A 213 3.69 16.95 -4.52
N HIS A 214 4.23 17.25 -5.70
CA HIS A 214 5.32 16.47 -6.28
C HIS A 214 6.64 16.65 -5.51
N GLY A 215 7.52 15.67 -5.63
CA GLY A 215 8.79 15.60 -4.91
C GLY A 215 8.63 15.32 -3.42
N ARG A 216 7.47 14.89 -2.94
CA ARG A 216 7.16 14.68 -1.52
C ARG A 216 6.53 13.32 -1.26
N VAL A 217 6.59 12.94 0.02
CA VAL A 217 5.81 11.85 0.59
C VAL A 217 4.53 12.43 1.18
N TRP A 218 3.42 11.69 1.10
CA TRP A 218 2.17 12.03 1.74
C TRP A 218 1.60 10.81 2.47
N ASN A 219 1.24 10.99 3.73
CA ASN A 219 0.62 9.94 4.53
C ASN A 219 -0.90 9.89 4.28
N VAL A 220 -1.41 8.68 4.07
CA VAL A 220 -2.83 8.49 3.72
C VAL A 220 -3.74 8.85 4.89
N PRO A 221 -4.76 9.71 4.70
CA PRO A 221 -5.80 9.93 5.68
C PRO A 221 -6.36 8.62 6.20
N SER A 222 -6.23 8.39 7.51
CA SER A 222 -6.56 7.13 8.16
C SER A 222 -7.39 7.38 9.42
N ASN A 223 -8.20 6.39 9.79
CA ASN A 223 -8.98 6.48 11.03
C ASN A 223 -8.07 6.47 12.28
N PRO A 224 -8.53 6.97 13.44
CA PRO A 224 -7.78 6.90 14.68
C PRO A 224 -7.26 5.48 14.95
N PRO A 225 -6.05 5.34 15.52
CA PRO A 225 -5.41 4.02 15.76
C PRO A 225 -6.32 3.09 16.55
N ARG A 226 -6.25 1.80 16.21
CA ARG A 226 -6.95 0.72 16.90
C ARG A 226 -5.99 -0.40 17.21
N THR A 227 -6.29 -1.19 18.23
CA THR A 227 -5.54 -2.43 18.45
C THR A 227 -5.98 -3.51 17.45
N GLN A 228 -5.14 -4.51 17.19
CA GLN A 228 -5.52 -5.65 16.34
C GLN A 228 -6.80 -6.33 16.84
N ARG A 229 -6.96 -6.41 18.17
CA ARG A 229 -8.16 -6.96 18.84
C ARG A 229 -9.40 -6.13 18.51
N GLN A 230 -9.32 -4.81 18.62
CA GLN A 230 -10.43 -3.91 18.32
C GLN A 230 -10.79 -3.99 16.83
N ALA A 231 -9.80 -3.85 15.93
CA ALA A 231 -10.03 -3.88 14.50
C ALA A 231 -10.67 -5.20 14.03
N LEU A 232 -10.19 -6.35 14.52
CA LEU A 232 -10.81 -7.64 14.19
C LEU A 232 -12.23 -7.75 14.76
N GLY A 233 -12.46 -7.30 15.99
CA GLY A 233 -13.79 -7.30 16.61
C GLY A 233 -14.78 -6.42 15.85
N ASP A 234 -14.35 -5.21 15.43
CA ASP A 234 -15.17 -4.28 14.67
C ASP A 234 -15.56 -4.85 13.29
N VAL A 235 -14.61 -5.50 12.59
CA VAL A 235 -14.88 -6.14 11.29
C VAL A 235 -15.81 -7.35 11.45
N LEU A 236 -15.64 -8.17 12.49
CA LEU A 236 -16.55 -9.28 12.77
C LEU A 236 -17.97 -8.77 13.09
N ALA A 237 -18.09 -7.73 13.90
CA ALA A 237 -19.38 -7.11 14.21
C ALA A 237 -20.07 -6.55 12.97
N ALA A 238 -19.33 -5.88 12.08
CA ALA A 238 -19.85 -5.40 10.79
C ALA A 238 -20.35 -6.54 9.88
N ALA A 239 -19.78 -7.74 10.03
CA ALA A 239 -20.19 -8.96 9.31
C ALA A 239 -21.30 -9.76 10.03
N GLY A 240 -21.77 -9.31 11.21
CA GLY A 240 -22.78 -10.01 11.99
C GLY A 240 -22.24 -11.21 12.79
N PHE A 241 -20.93 -11.30 13.01
CA PHE A 241 -20.33 -12.38 13.80
C PHE A 241 -19.96 -11.90 15.22
N PRO A 242 -20.04 -12.79 16.22
CA PRO A 242 -19.57 -12.48 17.55
C PRO A 242 -18.04 -12.30 17.58
N PRO A 243 -17.51 -11.54 18.58
CA PRO A 243 -16.08 -11.42 18.77
C PRO A 243 -15.45 -12.76 19.13
N VAL A 244 -14.17 -12.95 18.75
CA VAL A 244 -13.39 -14.13 19.08
C VAL A 244 -12.21 -13.77 19.98
N PRO A 245 -11.68 -14.70 20.78
CA PRO A 245 -10.44 -14.48 21.53
C PRO A 245 -9.28 -14.19 20.57
N VAL A 246 -8.52 -13.12 20.83
CA VAL A 246 -7.30 -12.77 20.09
C VAL A 246 -6.10 -12.98 20.98
N SER A 247 -5.13 -13.74 20.53
CA SER A 247 -3.91 -14.06 21.28
C SER A 247 -2.67 -13.84 20.42
N ARG A 248 -1.59 -13.42 21.07
CA ARG A 248 -0.28 -13.35 20.42
C ARG A 248 0.28 -14.74 20.14
N ILE A 249 0.92 -14.92 19.01
CA ILE A 249 1.78 -16.07 18.76
C ILE A 249 2.98 -15.95 19.70
N PRO A 250 3.28 -16.97 20.52
CA PRO A 250 4.43 -16.90 21.44
C PRO A 250 5.74 -16.60 20.68
N ALA A 251 6.53 -15.66 21.19
CA ALA A 251 7.77 -15.24 20.52
C ALA A 251 8.73 -16.43 20.28
N VAL A 252 8.76 -17.41 21.17
CA VAL A 252 9.56 -18.63 21.01
C VAL A 252 9.14 -19.42 19.77
N VAL A 253 7.83 -19.50 19.47
CA VAL A 253 7.31 -20.21 18.29
C VAL A 253 7.73 -19.49 17.02
N VAL A 254 7.64 -18.13 17.00
CA VAL A 254 8.09 -17.32 15.87
C VAL A 254 9.60 -17.50 15.65
N ARG A 255 10.41 -17.45 16.73
CA ARG A 255 11.87 -17.60 16.65
C ARG A 255 12.29 -18.99 16.17
N LEU A 256 11.69 -20.05 16.69
CA LEU A 256 11.97 -21.42 16.25
C LEU A 256 11.49 -21.64 14.80
N GLY A 257 10.32 -21.14 14.45
CA GLY A 257 9.81 -21.19 13.07
C GLY A 257 10.70 -20.45 12.07
N ALA A 258 11.32 -19.34 12.47
CA ALA A 258 12.25 -18.58 11.64
C ALA A 258 13.54 -19.35 11.27
N LEU A 259 13.89 -20.40 12.00
CA LEU A 259 15.03 -21.27 11.66
C LEU A 259 14.75 -22.09 10.38
N GLY A 260 13.50 -22.51 10.18
CA GLY A 260 13.08 -23.32 9.03
C GLY A 260 12.27 -22.57 7.98
N SER A 261 11.80 -21.34 8.27
CA SER A 261 10.94 -20.57 7.36
C SER A 261 11.56 -19.19 7.04
N PRO A 262 12.02 -18.99 5.78
CA PRO A 262 12.48 -17.67 5.34
C PRO A 262 11.42 -16.57 5.55
N MET A 263 10.15 -16.86 5.29
CA MET A 263 9.05 -15.90 5.48
C MET A 263 8.93 -15.43 6.94
N LEU A 264 9.01 -16.34 7.93
CA LEU A 264 8.96 -15.97 9.33
C LEU A 264 10.19 -15.16 9.77
N ARG A 265 11.34 -15.40 9.15
CA ARG A 265 12.55 -14.60 9.36
C ARG A 265 12.34 -13.17 8.87
N GLU A 266 11.76 -13.01 7.69
CA GLU A 266 11.45 -11.72 7.10
C GLU A 266 10.42 -10.94 7.92
N LEU A 267 9.36 -11.60 8.38
CA LEU A 267 8.36 -11.00 9.26
C LEU A 267 8.94 -10.61 10.63
N GLY A 268 9.94 -11.36 11.11
CA GLY A 268 10.63 -11.05 12.36
C GLY A 268 11.36 -9.69 12.32
N GLN A 269 11.89 -9.27 11.18
CA GLN A 269 12.52 -7.95 11.02
C GLN A 269 11.51 -6.81 11.13
N LEU A 270 10.28 -7.03 10.73
CA LEU A 270 9.20 -6.07 10.79
C LEU A 270 8.37 -6.16 12.10
N ALA A 271 8.82 -6.96 13.07
CA ALA A 271 8.06 -7.21 14.31
C ALA A 271 7.80 -5.94 15.15
N TYR A 272 8.62 -4.90 15.00
CA TYR A 272 8.41 -3.63 15.68
C TYR A 272 7.03 -3.01 15.39
N GLN A 273 6.45 -3.25 14.22
CA GLN A 273 5.12 -2.75 13.85
C GLN A 273 4.00 -3.26 14.78
N TRP A 274 4.21 -4.40 15.44
CA TRP A 274 3.20 -5.06 16.26
C TRP A 274 3.63 -5.22 17.73
N THR A 275 4.84 -4.80 18.09
CA THR A 275 5.34 -4.90 19.46
C THR A 275 5.39 -3.56 20.18
N ARG A 276 5.09 -2.48 19.48
CA ARG A 276 5.01 -1.09 19.97
C ARG A 276 3.92 -0.34 19.22
N PRO A 277 3.52 0.88 19.66
CA PRO A 277 2.63 1.72 18.87
C PRO A 277 3.16 1.93 17.43
N TYR A 278 2.29 1.75 16.44
CA TYR A 278 2.60 1.96 15.03
C TYR A 278 1.55 2.90 14.43
N VAL A 279 1.76 4.20 14.67
CA VAL A 279 0.76 5.24 14.43
C VAL A 279 1.23 6.16 13.32
N LEU A 280 0.39 6.32 12.31
CA LEU A 280 0.56 7.26 11.22
C LEU A 280 -0.09 8.60 11.61
N ASP A 281 0.58 9.70 11.33
CA ASP A 281 0.03 11.06 11.36
C ASP A 281 -0.21 11.52 9.92
N ASP A 282 -1.46 11.82 9.60
CA ASP A 282 -1.94 12.23 8.28
C ASP A 282 -2.33 13.71 8.20
N SER A 283 -2.00 14.48 9.24
CA SER A 283 -2.47 15.87 9.38
C SER A 283 -2.06 16.76 8.21
N ALA A 284 -0.86 16.59 7.67
CA ALA A 284 -0.37 17.37 6.54
C ALA A 284 -1.16 17.06 5.25
N ALA A 285 -1.40 15.77 4.96
CA ALA A 285 -2.19 15.36 3.80
C ALA A 285 -3.65 15.82 3.91
N ARG A 286 -4.27 15.69 5.08
CA ARG A 286 -5.65 16.20 5.33
C ARG A 286 -5.75 17.69 5.11
N ALA A 287 -4.80 18.46 5.66
CA ALA A 287 -4.78 19.92 5.49
C ALA A 287 -4.58 20.34 4.04
N HIS A 288 -3.69 19.66 3.31
CA HIS A 288 -3.33 20.01 1.94
C HIS A 288 -4.42 19.62 0.93
N PHE A 289 -4.94 18.40 1.01
CA PHE A 289 -5.89 17.86 0.03
C PHE A 289 -7.35 17.99 0.44
N SER A 290 -7.64 18.42 1.68
CA SER A 290 -9.00 18.43 2.25
C SER A 290 -9.68 17.06 2.17
N LEU A 291 -8.90 15.99 2.36
CA LEU A 291 -9.36 14.60 2.33
C LEU A 291 -9.54 14.06 3.74
N GLU A 292 -10.70 13.48 4.00
CA GLU A 292 -11.00 12.75 5.22
C GLU A 292 -10.96 11.24 4.96
N PRO A 293 -10.57 10.41 5.96
CA PRO A 293 -10.62 8.98 5.80
C PRO A 293 -12.06 8.49 5.62
N THR A 294 -12.23 7.41 4.90
CA THR A 294 -13.51 6.69 4.85
C THR A 294 -13.93 6.33 6.27
N PRO A 295 -15.21 6.55 6.66
CA PRO A 295 -15.69 6.23 8.00
C PRO A 295 -15.38 4.79 8.42
N TRP A 296 -14.88 4.59 9.65
CA TRP A 296 -14.39 3.29 10.11
C TRP A 296 -15.43 2.16 9.96
N ALA A 297 -16.69 2.44 10.23
CA ALA A 297 -17.76 1.46 10.07
C ALA A 297 -17.88 0.96 8.62
N GLU A 298 -17.68 1.85 7.64
CA GLU A 298 -17.70 1.50 6.23
C GLU A 298 -16.44 0.69 5.84
N VAL A 299 -15.27 1.07 6.34
CA VAL A 299 -14.04 0.28 6.16
C VAL A 299 -14.21 -1.13 6.69
N CYS A 300 -14.78 -1.29 7.89
CA CYS A 300 -15.07 -2.60 8.48
C CYS A 300 -16.05 -3.42 7.62
N ALA A 301 -17.16 -2.81 7.19
CA ALA A 301 -18.18 -3.49 6.37
C ALA A 301 -17.60 -3.98 5.04
N ARG A 302 -16.75 -3.19 4.38
CA ARG A 302 -16.09 -3.57 3.12
C ARG A 302 -14.99 -4.61 3.32
N THR A 303 -14.24 -4.53 4.42
CA THR A 303 -13.21 -5.53 4.77
C THR A 303 -13.82 -6.89 5.08
N ALA A 304 -15.06 -6.88 5.56
CA ALA A 304 -15.82 -8.07 5.92
C ALA A 304 -16.43 -8.82 4.72
N GLN A 305 -16.39 -8.30 3.53
CA GLN A 305 -16.88 -8.97 2.31
C GLN A 305 -15.89 -10.00 1.80
#